data_582b8bc04196acaf204d4319f750f2a1
#
_entry.id   582b8bc04196acaf204d4319f750f2a1
#
_cell.length_a   1.000
_cell.length_b   1.000
_cell.length_c   1.000
_cell.angle_alpha   90.00
_cell.angle_beta   90.00
_cell.angle_gamma   90.00
#
_symmetry.space_group_name_H-M   'P 1'
#
loop_
_entity.id
_entity.type
_entity.pdbx_description
1 polymer ?
#
loop_
_entity_poly.entity_id
_entity_poly.type
_entity_poly.pdbx_seq_one_letter_code
_entity_poly.pdbx_strand_id
1 'polypeptide(L)'
;PDVISHINGGPTAIPLSEVDKLMDETDFAMEIVQCGNPKVTDYVARRAKEKGQLGRIIFGNDAPSGTGIIPLGILRNICQVASVSDIPGEIALCMATGNSAKVYNKLNTGIIAVGREADLVFMDAPMGSVANTAVEAFECGDIPGLSIIMVDGVIKAAKSRNTPPCKRAAKVI
;
A
#
# COMPACT_ATOMS: atom_id res chain seq x y z
N PRO A 1 -0.88 -16.97 -15.51
CA PRO A 1 -0.83 -16.48 -14.14
C PRO A 1 -1.60 -15.19 -14.03
N ASP A 2 -2.17 -14.91 -12.85
CA ASP A 2 -2.98 -13.70 -12.64
C ASP A 2 -2.14 -12.57 -12.01
N VAL A 3 -1.05 -12.93 -11.33
CA VAL A 3 -0.17 -12.01 -10.60
C VAL A 3 1.29 -12.35 -10.86
N ILE A 4 2.09 -11.32 -11.11
CA ILE A 4 3.55 -11.38 -11.06
C ILE A 4 3.94 -10.99 -9.63
N SER A 5 4.31 -11.99 -8.84
CA SER A 5 4.70 -11.81 -7.45
C SER A 5 6.06 -11.11 -7.34
N HIS A 6 6.25 -10.28 -6.34
CA HIS A 6 7.48 -9.55 -6.01
C HIS A 6 8.24 -9.02 -7.24
N ILE A 7 7.56 -8.29 -8.16
CA ILE A 7 8.17 -7.76 -9.40
C ILE A 7 9.37 -6.84 -9.12
N ASN A 8 9.39 -6.18 -7.98
CA ASN A 8 10.52 -5.38 -7.51
C ASN A 8 11.65 -6.22 -6.91
N GLY A 9 11.53 -7.56 -7.02
CA GLY A 9 12.52 -8.53 -6.57
C GLY A 9 12.71 -8.53 -5.06
N GLY A 10 13.27 -9.63 -4.61
CA GLY A 10 13.96 -9.72 -3.33
C GLY A 10 15.46 -9.53 -3.56
N PRO A 11 16.31 -10.48 -3.11
CA PRO A 11 17.77 -10.46 -3.39
C PRO A 11 18.12 -10.56 -4.87
N THR A 12 17.21 -11.05 -5.71
CA THR A 12 17.40 -11.32 -7.14
C THR A 12 16.33 -10.62 -7.98
N ALA A 13 16.44 -9.29 -8.08
CA ALA A 13 15.54 -8.53 -8.97
C ALA A 13 15.78 -8.92 -10.44
N ILE A 14 14.70 -9.02 -11.22
CA ILE A 14 14.80 -9.19 -12.67
C ILE A 14 15.34 -7.90 -13.31
N PRO A 15 15.98 -7.98 -14.49
CA PRO A 15 16.40 -6.78 -15.22
C PRO A 15 15.23 -5.85 -15.52
N LEU A 16 15.44 -4.54 -15.52
CA LEU A 16 14.39 -3.56 -15.80
C LEU A 16 13.76 -3.73 -17.20
N SER A 17 14.55 -4.21 -18.16
CA SER A 17 14.04 -4.55 -19.49
C SER A 17 13.00 -5.68 -19.49
N GLU A 18 13.11 -6.62 -18.55
CA GLU A 18 12.11 -7.67 -18.40
C GLU A 18 10.87 -7.15 -17.67
N VAL A 19 11.02 -6.21 -16.73
CA VAL A 19 9.89 -5.47 -16.14
C VAL A 19 9.08 -4.77 -17.24
N ASP A 20 9.77 -4.05 -18.14
CA ASP A 20 9.10 -3.37 -19.26
C ASP A 20 8.35 -4.35 -20.16
N LYS A 21 8.94 -5.49 -20.53
CA LYS A 21 8.26 -6.52 -21.33
C LYS A 21 7.00 -7.05 -20.61
N LEU A 22 7.10 -7.37 -19.33
CA LEU A 22 5.95 -7.83 -18.54
C LEU A 22 4.82 -6.81 -18.52
N MET A 23 5.16 -5.51 -18.43
CA MET A 23 4.19 -4.43 -18.50
C MET A 23 3.55 -4.30 -19.88
N ASP A 24 4.32 -4.47 -20.96
CA ASP A 24 3.88 -4.26 -22.34
C ASP A 24 3.16 -5.47 -22.93
N GLU A 25 3.62 -6.66 -22.60
CA GLU A 25 3.19 -7.90 -23.25
C GLU A 25 2.15 -8.69 -22.44
N THR A 26 1.84 -8.26 -21.20
CA THR A 26 0.87 -8.97 -20.33
C THR A 26 -0.12 -8.04 -19.67
N ASP A 27 -1.26 -8.62 -19.24
CA ASP A 27 -2.28 -7.96 -18.42
C ASP A 27 -2.21 -8.38 -16.93
N PHE A 28 -1.16 -9.07 -16.52
CA PHE A 28 -1.03 -9.57 -15.14
C PHE A 28 -0.96 -8.43 -14.14
N ALA A 29 -1.55 -8.61 -12.96
CA ALA A 29 -1.29 -7.74 -11.84
C ALA A 29 0.17 -7.86 -11.40
N MET A 30 0.75 -6.79 -10.88
CA MET A 30 2.14 -6.71 -10.47
C MET A 30 2.22 -6.41 -8.98
N GLU A 31 2.78 -7.33 -8.22
CA GLU A 31 2.92 -7.18 -6.79
C GLU A 31 4.27 -6.52 -6.45
N ILE A 32 4.20 -5.34 -5.86
CA ILE A 32 5.34 -4.67 -5.23
C ILE A 32 5.39 -5.10 -3.76
N VAL A 33 6.53 -5.62 -3.32
CA VAL A 33 6.71 -6.10 -1.94
C VAL A 33 7.65 -5.21 -1.13
N GLN A 34 7.40 -5.12 0.19
CA GLN A 34 8.21 -4.26 1.07
C GLN A 34 9.66 -4.72 1.19
N CYS A 35 9.92 -6.02 1.17
CA CYS A 35 11.28 -6.55 1.24
C CYS A 35 12.04 -6.51 -0.09
N GLY A 36 11.42 -6.00 -1.16
CA GLY A 36 12.02 -5.85 -2.47
C GLY A 36 12.99 -4.67 -2.57
N ASN A 37 13.52 -4.47 -3.77
CA ASN A 37 14.47 -3.39 -4.07
C ASN A 37 13.72 -2.04 -4.20
N PRO A 38 14.02 -1.03 -3.37
CA PRO A 38 13.31 0.26 -3.38
C PRO A 38 13.50 1.06 -4.68
N LYS A 39 14.63 0.90 -5.40
CA LYS A 39 14.84 1.52 -6.71
C LYS A 39 13.94 0.89 -7.77
N VAL A 40 13.77 -0.43 -7.74
CA VAL A 40 12.88 -1.13 -8.67
C VAL A 40 11.41 -0.83 -8.32
N THR A 41 11.07 -0.67 -7.04
CA THR A 41 9.75 -0.18 -6.61
C THR A 41 9.42 1.16 -7.28
N ASP A 42 10.32 2.15 -7.17
CA ASP A 42 10.14 3.46 -7.81
C ASP A 42 10.02 3.34 -9.33
N TYR A 43 10.88 2.56 -9.96
CA TYR A 43 10.82 2.32 -11.40
C TYR A 43 9.48 1.73 -11.84
N VAL A 44 9.02 0.65 -11.20
CA VAL A 44 7.74 -0.01 -11.52
C VAL A 44 6.57 0.95 -11.34
N ALA A 45 6.54 1.72 -10.24
CA ALA A 45 5.46 2.66 -9.96
C ALA A 45 5.40 3.78 -11.01
N ARG A 46 6.53 4.39 -11.37
CA ARG A 46 6.59 5.45 -12.39
C ARG A 46 6.22 4.92 -13.78
N ARG A 47 6.73 3.75 -14.17
CA ARG A 47 6.37 3.12 -15.45
C ARG A 47 4.89 2.79 -15.53
N ALA A 48 4.31 2.25 -14.44
CA ALA A 48 2.87 2.00 -14.38
C ALA A 48 2.05 3.30 -14.49
N LYS A 49 2.51 4.41 -13.91
CA LYS A 49 1.90 5.75 -14.06
C LYS A 49 1.94 6.21 -15.52
N GLU A 50 3.13 6.18 -16.14
CA GLU A 50 3.34 6.60 -17.54
C GLU A 50 2.46 5.82 -18.51
N LYS A 51 2.24 4.52 -18.25
CA LYS A 51 1.44 3.63 -19.10
C LYS A 51 -0.06 3.63 -18.74
N GLY A 52 -0.49 4.36 -17.72
CA GLY A 52 -1.89 4.33 -17.23
C GLY A 52 -2.28 2.99 -16.61
N GLN A 53 -1.32 2.24 -16.06
CA GLN A 53 -1.49 0.87 -15.56
C GLN A 53 -1.50 0.76 -14.02
N LEU A 54 -1.65 1.86 -13.29
CA LEU A 54 -1.65 1.87 -11.83
C LEU A 54 -2.69 0.93 -11.21
N GLY A 55 -3.79 0.67 -11.90
CA GLY A 55 -4.82 -0.30 -11.48
C GLY A 55 -4.37 -1.76 -11.45
N ARG A 56 -3.19 -2.09 -12.03
CA ARG A 56 -2.58 -3.43 -12.01
C ARG A 56 -1.60 -3.62 -10.85
N ILE A 57 -1.21 -2.54 -10.16
CA ILE A 57 -0.28 -2.61 -9.04
C ILE A 57 -1.02 -3.01 -7.78
N ILE A 58 -0.47 -3.98 -7.07
CA ILE A 58 -0.88 -4.39 -5.73
C ILE A 58 0.32 -4.42 -4.78
N PHE A 59 0.07 -4.36 -3.48
CA PHE A 59 1.14 -4.39 -2.48
C PHE A 59 1.13 -5.67 -1.66
N GLY A 60 2.34 -6.23 -1.46
CA GLY A 60 2.63 -7.31 -0.55
C GLY A 60 3.72 -6.94 0.47
N ASN A 61 3.92 -7.78 1.47
CA ASN A 61 5.02 -7.62 2.42
C ASN A 61 6.18 -8.55 2.11
N ASP A 62 5.89 -9.79 1.68
CA ASP A 62 6.85 -10.87 1.41
C ASP A 62 7.78 -11.14 2.62
N ALA A 63 7.28 -10.95 3.83
CA ALA A 63 8.01 -11.25 5.05
C ALA A 63 7.78 -12.72 5.47
N PRO A 64 8.79 -13.39 6.02
CA PRO A 64 10.10 -12.91 6.43
C PRO A 64 11.22 -13.04 5.38
N SER A 65 10.90 -13.07 4.10
CA SER A 65 11.88 -13.27 3.02
C SER A 65 13.08 -12.30 3.12
N GLY A 66 14.29 -12.84 3.12
CA GLY A 66 15.56 -12.13 3.00
C GLY A 66 15.87 -11.02 4.01
N THR A 67 14.89 -10.22 4.36
CA THR A 67 15.02 -9.03 5.23
C THR A 67 14.41 -9.22 6.62
N GLY A 68 13.85 -10.41 6.92
CA GLY A 68 13.15 -10.70 8.17
C GLY A 68 11.74 -10.12 8.23
N ILE A 69 11.20 -9.97 9.44
CA ILE A 69 9.86 -9.42 9.67
C ILE A 69 9.92 -7.90 9.63
N ILE A 70 9.19 -7.30 8.69
CA ILE A 70 9.08 -5.84 8.55
C ILE A 70 7.71 -5.40 9.05
N PRO A 71 7.64 -4.77 10.24
CA PRO A 71 6.39 -4.18 10.72
C PRO A 71 5.90 -3.07 9.79
N LEU A 72 4.56 -2.92 9.67
CA LEU A 72 3.93 -1.89 8.86
C LEU A 72 4.29 -1.93 7.36
N GLY A 73 4.68 -3.09 6.82
CA GLY A 73 5.21 -3.20 5.46
C GLY A 73 4.28 -2.61 4.40
N ILE A 74 2.97 -2.85 4.48
CA ILE A 74 2.01 -2.27 3.53
C ILE A 74 1.95 -0.74 3.65
N LEU A 75 1.93 -0.17 4.86
CA LEU A 75 1.96 1.28 5.04
C LEU A 75 3.26 1.90 4.52
N ARG A 76 4.38 1.17 4.66
CA ARG A 76 5.68 1.60 4.11
C ARG A 76 5.68 1.59 2.59
N ASN A 77 5.06 0.60 1.93
CA ASN A 77 4.89 0.59 0.48
C ASN A 77 4.06 1.78 0.01
N ILE A 78 2.93 2.06 0.66
CA ILE A 78 2.08 3.22 0.35
C ILE A 78 2.91 4.51 0.48
N CYS A 79 3.60 4.67 1.61
CA CYS A 79 4.43 5.83 1.90
C CYS A 79 5.55 6.00 0.86
N GLN A 80 6.28 4.93 0.53
CA GLN A 80 7.36 4.97 -0.46
C GLN A 80 6.84 5.38 -1.84
N VAL A 81 5.77 4.75 -2.31
CA VAL A 81 5.22 5.02 -3.64
C VAL A 81 4.62 6.42 -3.71
N ALA A 82 3.93 6.87 -2.68
CA ALA A 82 3.37 8.22 -2.65
C ALA A 82 4.45 9.29 -2.57
N SER A 83 5.44 9.14 -1.69
CA SER A 83 6.44 10.20 -1.44
C SER A 83 7.61 10.22 -2.42
N VAL A 84 7.99 9.06 -2.97
CA VAL A 84 9.18 8.94 -3.83
C VAL A 84 8.82 8.82 -5.30
N SER A 85 7.75 8.08 -5.63
CA SER A 85 7.36 7.84 -7.03
C SER A 85 6.36 8.83 -7.58
N ASP A 86 6.00 9.86 -6.81
CA ASP A 86 5.06 10.90 -7.22
C ASP A 86 3.71 10.34 -7.67
N ILE A 87 3.21 9.35 -6.93
CA ILE A 87 1.87 8.77 -7.09
C ILE A 87 0.96 9.41 -6.04
N PRO A 88 -0.23 9.94 -6.41
CA PRO A 88 -1.17 10.47 -5.42
C PRO A 88 -1.45 9.47 -4.31
N GLY A 89 -1.48 9.92 -3.07
CA GLY A 89 -1.60 9.06 -1.90
C GLY A 89 -2.87 8.21 -1.91
N GLU A 90 -3.99 8.72 -2.45
CA GLU A 90 -5.23 7.97 -2.64
C GLU A 90 -5.04 6.79 -3.60
N ILE A 91 -4.28 6.99 -4.67
CA ILE A 91 -3.99 5.92 -5.64
C ILE A 91 -3.09 4.86 -5.01
N ALA A 92 -2.08 5.28 -4.26
CA ALA A 92 -1.21 4.35 -3.51
C ALA A 92 -2.02 3.54 -2.47
N LEU A 93 -3.00 4.15 -1.80
CA LEU A 93 -3.95 3.44 -0.93
C LEU A 93 -4.79 2.43 -1.71
N CYS A 94 -5.26 2.76 -2.92
CA CYS A 94 -6.00 1.82 -3.77
C CYS A 94 -5.17 0.58 -4.12
N MET A 95 -3.85 0.69 -4.31
CA MET A 95 -2.96 -0.46 -4.56
C MET A 95 -2.96 -1.45 -3.39
N ALA A 96 -3.07 -0.95 -2.16
CA ALA A 96 -3.14 -1.77 -0.95
C ALA A 96 -4.55 -2.33 -0.66
N THR A 97 -5.59 -1.76 -1.23
CA THR A 97 -6.99 -2.05 -0.89
C THR A 97 -7.80 -2.51 -2.10
N GLY A 98 -8.39 -1.59 -2.84
CA GLY A 98 -9.30 -1.90 -3.95
C GLY A 98 -8.67 -2.72 -5.07
N ASN A 99 -7.42 -2.43 -5.46
CA ASN A 99 -6.71 -3.21 -6.48
C ASN A 99 -6.47 -4.64 -5.99
N SER A 100 -5.96 -4.80 -4.76
CA SER A 100 -5.74 -6.12 -4.14
C SER A 100 -7.04 -6.91 -4.05
N ALA A 101 -8.11 -6.29 -3.59
CA ALA A 101 -9.43 -6.92 -3.49
C ALA A 101 -9.93 -7.40 -4.86
N LYS A 102 -9.78 -6.58 -5.90
CA LYS A 102 -10.14 -6.94 -7.27
C LYS A 102 -9.33 -8.12 -7.79
N VAL A 103 -8.00 -8.07 -7.63
CA VAL A 103 -7.08 -9.11 -8.15
C VAL A 103 -7.35 -10.46 -7.49
N TYR A 104 -7.60 -10.47 -6.17
CA TYR A 104 -7.88 -11.70 -5.42
C TYR A 104 -9.38 -12.06 -5.35
N ASN A 105 -10.22 -11.39 -6.13
CA ASN A 105 -11.67 -11.60 -6.17
C ASN A 105 -12.36 -11.51 -4.80
N LYS A 106 -11.89 -10.58 -3.95
CA LYS A 106 -12.45 -10.29 -2.62
C LYS A 106 -13.40 -9.09 -2.69
N LEU A 107 -14.50 -9.25 -3.44
CA LEU A 107 -15.37 -8.15 -3.82
C LEU A 107 -16.14 -7.49 -2.67
N ASN A 108 -16.18 -8.12 -1.49
CA ASN A 108 -16.84 -7.55 -0.30
C ASN A 108 -15.94 -6.62 0.52
N THR A 109 -14.63 -6.56 0.22
CA THR A 109 -13.64 -5.76 0.95
C THR A 109 -12.93 -4.76 0.03
N GLY A 110 -11.99 -3.99 0.57
CA GLY A 110 -11.11 -3.10 -0.18
C GLY A 110 -11.73 -1.79 -0.66
N ILE A 111 -13.05 -1.62 -0.54
CA ILE A 111 -13.78 -0.40 -0.92
C ILE A 111 -14.85 -0.14 0.15
N ILE A 112 -14.94 1.11 0.62
CA ILE A 112 -15.99 1.53 1.55
C ILE A 112 -17.28 1.76 0.76
N ALA A 113 -18.27 0.89 0.97
CA ALA A 113 -19.59 1.00 0.36
C ALA A 113 -20.65 0.32 1.25
N VAL A 114 -21.90 0.77 1.13
CA VAL A 114 -23.03 0.17 1.84
C VAL A 114 -23.18 -1.31 1.44
N GLY A 115 -23.35 -2.18 2.43
CA GLY A 115 -23.49 -3.63 2.24
C GLY A 115 -22.19 -4.41 2.11
N ARG A 116 -21.03 -3.75 2.27
CA ARG A 116 -19.72 -4.40 2.31
C ARG A 116 -19.26 -4.66 3.73
N GLU A 117 -18.26 -5.54 3.87
CA GLU A 117 -17.64 -5.82 5.16
C GLU A 117 -17.02 -4.56 5.76
N ALA A 118 -17.26 -4.36 7.06
CA ALA A 118 -16.74 -3.20 7.80
C ALA A 118 -15.33 -3.49 8.35
N ASP A 119 -14.40 -3.77 7.45
CA ASP A 119 -12.97 -3.87 7.73
C ASP A 119 -12.34 -2.50 7.48
N LEU A 120 -12.18 -1.71 8.54
CA LEU A 120 -11.84 -0.30 8.45
C LEU A 120 -10.60 0.03 9.27
N VAL A 121 -9.75 0.90 8.72
CA VAL A 121 -8.64 1.50 9.45
C VAL A 121 -8.83 3.01 9.47
N PHE A 122 -8.87 3.59 10.67
CA PHE A 122 -8.97 5.03 10.86
C PHE A 122 -7.58 5.60 11.11
N MET A 123 -7.17 6.47 10.22
CA MET A 123 -5.84 7.10 10.23
C MET A 123 -5.94 8.62 10.16
N ASP A 124 -4.95 9.29 10.68
CA ASP A 124 -4.77 10.74 10.50
C ASP A 124 -3.29 11.09 10.40
N ALA A 125 -2.97 12.33 10.04
CA ALA A 125 -1.61 12.82 10.07
C ALA A 125 -0.99 12.56 11.45
N PRO A 126 0.29 12.12 11.52
CA PRO A 126 0.93 11.88 12.79
C PRO A 126 1.31 13.19 13.48
N MET A 127 1.31 13.21 14.80
CA MET A 127 1.78 14.36 15.57
C MET A 127 3.23 14.71 15.17
N GLY A 128 3.47 15.99 14.93
CA GLY A 128 4.77 16.49 14.47
C GLY A 128 4.95 16.55 12.97
N SER A 129 4.10 15.89 12.17
CA SER A 129 4.13 16.00 10.71
C SER A 129 3.67 17.38 10.24
N VAL A 130 4.15 17.79 9.05
CA VAL A 130 3.62 18.97 8.34
C VAL A 130 2.27 18.68 7.68
N ALA A 131 1.95 17.43 7.41
CA ALA A 131 0.70 16.98 6.80
C ALA A 131 -0.52 17.26 7.68
N ASN A 132 -1.70 17.47 7.08
CA ASN A 132 -2.97 17.68 7.77
C ASN A 132 -3.89 16.46 7.73
N THR A 133 -3.64 15.53 6.81
CA THR A 133 -4.41 14.30 6.62
C THR A 133 -3.49 13.08 6.54
N ALA A 134 -4.05 11.87 6.67
CA ALA A 134 -3.30 10.64 6.49
C ALA A 134 -2.74 10.50 5.06
N VAL A 135 -3.48 10.98 4.05
CA VAL A 135 -3.06 10.95 2.65
C VAL A 135 -1.85 11.86 2.44
N GLU A 136 -1.95 13.12 2.88
CA GLU A 136 -0.82 14.05 2.83
C GLU A 136 0.40 13.53 3.60
N ALA A 137 0.20 12.81 4.72
CA ALA A 137 1.30 12.21 5.46
C ALA A 137 2.06 11.19 4.60
N PHE A 138 1.38 10.30 3.89
CA PHE A 138 2.02 9.38 2.96
C PHE A 138 2.81 10.12 1.88
N GLU A 139 2.26 11.20 1.32
CA GLU A 139 2.91 12.01 0.29
C GLU A 139 4.14 12.76 0.81
N CYS A 140 4.12 13.15 2.09
CA CYS A 140 5.28 13.76 2.76
C CYS A 140 6.35 12.74 3.21
N GLY A 141 6.09 11.45 3.09
CA GLY A 141 7.00 10.41 3.57
C GLY A 141 6.80 10.00 5.03
N ASP A 142 5.72 10.43 5.65
CA ASP A 142 5.38 10.09 7.05
C ASP A 142 4.40 8.91 7.10
N ILE A 143 4.61 7.99 8.04
CA ILE A 143 3.64 6.94 8.34
C ILE A 143 2.50 7.54 9.17
N PRO A 144 1.24 7.50 8.70
CA PRO A 144 0.11 8.02 9.46
C PRO A 144 -0.06 7.37 10.83
N GLY A 145 -0.61 8.12 11.76
CA GLY A 145 -1.08 7.57 13.01
C GLY A 145 -2.35 6.73 12.81
N LEU A 146 -2.41 5.54 13.44
CA LEU A 146 -3.61 4.71 13.45
C LEU A 146 -4.36 4.89 14.77
N SER A 147 -5.63 5.27 14.70
CA SER A 147 -6.48 5.45 15.87
C SER A 147 -7.41 4.28 16.14
N ILE A 148 -8.04 3.71 15.11
CA ILE A 148 -8.94 2.55 15.25
C ILE A 148 -8.68 1.56 14.13
N ILE A 149 -8.71 0.27 14.48
CA ILE A 149 -8.78 -0.85 13.55
C ILE A 149 -10.07 -1.62 13.85
N MET A 150 -10.89 -1.78 12.83
CA MET A 150 -12.16 -2.50 12.88
C MET A 150 -12.12 -3.69 11.92
N VAL A 151 -12.63 -4.83 12.35
CA VAL A 151 -12.81 -6.03 11.52
C VAL A 151 -14.21 -6.55 11.75
N ASP A 152 -14.94 -6.83 10.68
CA ASP A 152 -16.37 -7.23 10.73
C ASP A 152 -17.24 -6.29 11.58
N GLY A 153 -17.00 -4.98 11.48
CA GLY A 153 -17.72 -4.00 12.29
C GLY A 153 -17.34 -3.97 13.78
N VAL A 154 -16.38 -4.81 14.21
CA VAL A 154 -15.95 -4.88 15.62
C VAL A 154 -14.59 -4.20 15.77
N ILE A 155 -14.50 -3.26 16.71
CA ILE A 155 -13.24 -2.60 17.04
C ILE A 155 -12.28 -3.62 17.66
N LYS A 156 -11.16 -3.87 16.99
CA LYS A 156 -10.10 -4.78 17.44
C LYS A 156 -8.94 -4.04 18.13
N ALA A 157 -8.71 -2.79 17.75
CA ALA A 157 -7.71 -1.95 18.40
C ALA A 157 -8.17 -0.49 18.40
N ALA A 158 -7.97 0.22 19.52
CA ALA A 158 -8.34 1.62 19.69
C ALA A 158 -7.13 2.57 19.58
N LYS A 159 -5.95 2.06 19.37
CA LYS A 159 -4.72 2.78 19.02
C LYS A 159 -3.65 1.80 18.56
N SER A 160 -2.73 2.25 17.73
CA SER A 160 -1.52 1.50 17.39
C SER A 160 -0.35 1.93 18.30
N ARG A 161 0.46 0.96 18.72
CA ARG A 161 1.75 1.22 19.39
C ARG A 161 2.91 1.29 18.39
N ASN A 162 2.69 0.83 17.16
CA ASN A 162 3.71 0.75 16.12
C ASN A 162 3.69 1.94 15.16
N THR A 163 2.71 2.83 15.30
CA THR A 163 2.61 4.08 14.54
C THR A 163 2.68 5.28 15.47
N PRO A 164 3.09 6.45 14.98
CA PRO A 164 2.99 7.68 15.76
C PRO A 164 1.54 7.96 16.18
N PRO A 165 1.31 8.75 17.24
CA PRO A 165 -0.04 9.17 17.59
C PRO A 165 -0.63 10.09 16.53
N CYS A 166 -1.94 9.98 16.29
CA CYS A 166 -2.68 10.85 15.39
C CYS A 166 -2.75 12.30 15.90
N LYS A 167 -2.75 13.27 14.99
CA LYS A 167 -3.13 14.65 15.33
C LYS A 167 -4.58 14.71 15.85
N ARG A 168 -5.48 13.98 15.20
CA ARG A 168 -6.90 13.83 15.58
C ARG A 168 -7.20 12.34 15.73
N ALA A 169 -7.38 11.89 16.96
CA ALA A 169 -7.78 10.51 17.20
C ALA A 169 -9.30 10.35 17.03
N ALA A 170 -9.73 9.27 16.39
CA ALA A 170 -11.14 8.90 16.36
C ALA A 170 -11.63 8.57 17.78
N LYS A 171 -12.86 8.93 18.08
CA LYS A 171 -13.52 8.64 19.36
C LYS A 171 -14.63 7.62 19.14
N VAL A 172 -14.69 6.62 20.00
CA VAL A 172 -15.82 5.71 20.09
C VAL A 172 -16.85 6.36 21.00
N ILE A 173 -18.06 6.53 20.52
CA ILE A 173 -19.20 7.13 21.23
C ILE A 173 -20.07 6.01 21.77
#